data_7c769be3fca1a3132d657f0435749b08
#
_entry.id   7c769be3fca1a3132d657f0435749b08
#
_cell.length_a   1.000
_cell.length_b   1.000
_cell.length_c   1.000
_cell.angle_alpha   90.00
_cell.angle_beta   90.00
_cell.angle_gamma   90.00
#
_symmetry.space_group_name_H-M   'P 1'
#
loop_
_entity.id
_entity.type
_entity.pdbx_description
1 polymer ?
#
loop_
_entity_poly.entity_id
_entity_poly.type
_entity_poly.pdbx_seq_one_letter_code
_entity_poly.pdbx_strand_id
1 'polypeptide(L)'
;MSKKRSHKLSTKITFNSPVTLGFVVICFIALILNVVTNGTTNNILFSVYRSSLANPLTYVRFFGHVFGHASWEHFINNMMYILLLGPLLEEKYGKYDMIIVIAVTAFVTGLINFIFFPHIQLLGASGVVFAFILLSSFANFQSGKIPVTFILVALIYIGQQIYNGVFASNNISELTHIIGGIVGSAFGFAENKIKR
;
A
#
# COMPACT_ATOMS: atom_id res chain seq x y z
N MET A 1 -23.67 -7.01 -52.70
CA MET A 1 -24.21 -6.58 -51.40
C MET A 1 -23.43 -7.26 -50.27
N SER A 2 -22.46 -6.56 -49.67
CA SER A 2 -21.63 -7.11 -48.61
C SER A 2 -22.36 -6.91 -47.26
N LYS A 3 -22.71 -8.05 -46.56
CA LYS A 3 -23.26 -8.03 -45.22
C LYS A 3 -22.18 -7.60 -44.24
N LYS A 4 -22.22 -6.35 -43.77
CA LYS A 4 -21.48 -5.92 -42.55
C LYS A 4 -21.91 -6.77 -41.36
N ARG A 5 -21.06 -7.68 -40.91
CA ARG A 5 -21.20 -8.32 -39.59
C ARG A 5 -21.03 -7.25 -38.52
N SER A 6 -22.12 -6.87 -37.85
CA SER A 6 -22.05 -6.08 -36.64
C SER A 6 -21.48 -6.96 -35.52
N HIS A 7 -20.21 -6.73 -35.13
CA HIS A 7 -19.68 -7.29 -33.89
C HIS A 7 -20.40 -6.61 -32.72
N LYS A 8 -21.36 -7.30 -32.11
CA LYS A 8 -21.87 -6.93 -30.81
C LYS A 8 -20.72 -7.05 -29.81
N LEU A 9 -20.15 -5.94 -29.38
CA LEU A 9 -19.25 -5.87 -28.24
C LEU A 9 -20.04 -6.30 -26.99
N SER A 10 -19.82 -7.53 -26.52
CA SER A 10 -20.35 -8.01 -25.26
C SER A 10 -19.40 -7.54 -24.15
N THR A 11 -19.76 -6.46 -23.46
CA THR A 11 -19.01 -5.98 -22.29
C THR A 11 -19.30 -6.90 -21.12
N LYS A 12 -18.26 -7.59 -20.62
CA LYS A 12 -18.36 -8.45 -19.43
C LYS A 12 -17.55 -7.80 -18.31
N ILE A 13 -18.13 -7.79 -17.11
CA ILE A 13 -17.40 -7.41 -15.89
C ILE A 13 -16.44 -8.57 -15.56
N THR A 14 -15.16 -8.24 -15.35
CA THR A 14 -14.12 -9.23 -15.02
C THR A 14 -13.43 -8.85 -13.71
N PHE A 15 -13.06 -9.85 -12.93
CA PHE A 15 -12.23 -9.71 -11.72
C PHE A 15 -10.75 -9.86 -12.12
N ASN A 16 -10.16 -8.79 -12.60
CA ASN A 16 -8.81 -8.80 -13.19
C ASN A 16 -7.66 -8.75 -12.19
N SER A 17 -7.92 -8.39 -10.92
CA SER A 17 -6.87 -8.12 -9.92
C SER A 17 -7.29 -8.63 -8.54
N PRO A 18 -7.25 -9.95 -8.31
CA PRO A 18 -7.80 -10.55 -7.09
C PRO A 18 -7.09 -10.13 -5.80
N VAL A 19 -5.77 -9.86 -5.83
CA VAL A 19 -5.04 -9.41 -4.64
C VAL A 19 -5.43 -7.98 -4.29
N THR A 20 -5.46 -7.10 -5.27
CA THR A 20 -5.88 -5.69 -5.09
C THR A 20 -7.32 -5.60 -4.59
N LEU A 21 -8.24 -6.32 -5.23
CA LEU A 21 -9.66 -6.32 -4.83
C LEU A 21 -9.84 -6.95 -3.44
N GLY A 22 -9.14 -8.06 -3.17
CA GLY A 22 -9.16 -8.71 -1.86
C GLY A 22 -8.66 -7.77 -0.75
N PHE A 23 -7.57 -7.05 -1.00
CA PHE A 23 -7.04 -6.05 -0.07
C PHE A 23 -8.07 -4.95 0.25
N VAL A 24 -8.70 -4.38 -0.78
CA VAL A 24 -9.76 -3.36 -0.61
C VAL A 24 -10.94 -3.90 0.19
N VAL A 25 -11.39 -5.13 -0.08
CA VAL A 25 -12.51 -5.76 0.65
C VAL A 25 -12.13 -5.97 2.13
N ILE A 26 -10.92 -6.42 2.43
CA ILE A 26 -10.46 -6.59 3.82
C ILE A 26 -10.42 -5.23 4.53
N CYS A 27 -9.89 -4.18 3.90
CA CYS A 27 -9.89 -2.83 4.45
C CYS A 27 -11.30 -2.31 4.72
N PHE A 28 -12.24 -2.57 3.81
CA PHE A 28 -13.63 -2.18 3.97
C PHE A 28 -14.29 -2.90 5.16
N ILE A 29 -14.09 -4.22 5.26
CA ILE A 29 -14.61 -5.01 6.39
C ILE A 29 -13.99 -4.50 7.71
N ALA A 30 -12.69 -4.24 7.75
CA ALA A 30 -12.01 -3.70 8.92
C ALA A 30 -12.59 -2.34 9.35
N LEU A 31 -12.89 -1.45 8.38
CA LEU A 31 -13.52 -0.16 8.66
C LEU A 31 -14.94 -0.32 9.23
N ILE A 32 -15.77 -1.18 8.64
CA ILE A 32 -17.11 -1.45 9.15
C ILE A 32 -17.06 -2.00 10.57
N LEU A 33 -16.18 -2.98 10.82
CA LEU A 33 -15.98 -3.53 12.16
C LEU A 33 -15.53 -2.44 13.16
N ASN A 34 -14.64 -1.55 12.73
CA ASN A 34 -14.18 -0.44 13.57
C ASN A 34 -15.33 0.52 13.93
N VAL A 35 -16.19 0.86 12.97
CA VAL A 35 -17.35 1.72 13.19
C VAL A 35 -18.35 1.05 14.16
N VAL A 36 -18.68 -0.23 13.92
CA VAL A 36 -19.65 -0.97 14.74
C VAL A 36 -19.13 -1.19 16.19
N THR A 37 -17.81 -1.34 16.35
CA THR A 37 -17.19 -1.57 17.67
C THR A 37 -16.67 -0.30 18.35
N ASN A 38 -17.04 0.89 17.83
CA ASN A 38 -16.59 2.18 18.35
C ASN A 38 -15.06 2.25 18.56
N GLY A 39 -14.29 1.82 17.57
CA GLY A 39 -12.83 1.89 17.58
C GLY A 39 -12.11 0.65 18.18
N THR A 40 -12.81 -0.22 18.85
CA THR A 40 -12.22 -1.37 19.56
C THR A 40 -11.48 -2.31 18.61
N THR A 41 -12.03 -2.59 17.44
CA THR A 41 -11.42 -3.51 16.48
C THR A 41 -10.07 -2.98 15.94
N ASN A 42 -9.98 -1.68 15.66
CA ASN A 42 -8.70 -1.08 15.28
C ASN A 42 -7.67 -1.22 16.41
N ASN A 43 -8.04 -0.94 17.65
CA ASN A 43 -7.13 -1.05 18.79
C ASN A 43 -6.61 -2.48 19.02
N ILE A 44 -7.44 -3.49 18.77
CA ILE A 44 -7.08 -4.91 19.04
C ILE A 44 -6.30 -5.51 17.86
N LEU A 45 -6.73 -5.28 16.61
CA LEU A 45 -6.26 -6.03 15.44
C LEU A 45 -5.56 -5.16 14.39
N PHE A 46 -6.06 -3.94 14.15
CA PHE A 46 -5.71 -3.14 12.98
C PHE A 46 -4.93 -1.86 13.29
N SER A 47 -4.23 -1.83 14.44
CA SER A 47 -3.26 -0.78 14.77
C SER A 47 -2.01 -1.39 15.36
N VAL A 48 -0.83 -0.97 14.91
CA VAL A 48 0.44 -1.37 15.52
C VAL A 48 0.93 -0.31 16.50
N TYR A 49 1.32 -0.74 17.68
CA TYR A 49 1.87 0.06 18.77
C TYR A 49 2.73 -0.81 19.69
N ARG A 50 3.53 -0.19 20.57
CA ARG A 50 4.36 -0.91 21.53
C ARG A 50 3.50 -1.71 22.50
N SER A 51 3.68 -3.02 22.48
CA SER A 51 2.97 -3.97 23.35
C SER A 51 3.89 -5.14 23.71
N SER A 52 3.47 -6.01 24.64
CA SER A 52 4.27 -7.16 25.01
C SER A 52 4.47 -8.13 23.84
N LEU A 53 5.71 -8.56 23.62
CA LEU A 53 6.04 -9.60 22.63
C LEU A 53 5.53 -10.99 23.03
N ALA A 54 5.14 -11.19 24.29
CA ALA A 54 4.46 -12.42 24.74
C ALA A 54 2.98 -12.45 24.29
N ASN A 55 2.42 -11.33 23.86
CA ASN A 55 1.06 -11.28 23.33
C ASN A 55 1.05 -11.61 21.83
N PRO A 56 0.39 -12.70 21.38
CA PRO A 56 0.35 -13.08 19.97
C PRO A 56 -0.30 -12.03 19.07
N LEU A 57 -1.19 -11.19 19.59
CA LEU A 57 -1.79 -10.09 18.84
C LEU A 57 -0.76 -9.02 18.41
N THR A 58 0.39 -8.94 19.09
CA THR A 58 1.48 -8.04 18.66
C THR A 58 1.96 -8.39 17.26
N TYR A 59 2.10 -9.69 16.96
CA TYR A 59 2.53 -10.18 15.65
C TYR A 59 1.46 -10.00 14.57
N VAL A 60 0.19 -10.19 14.93
CA VAL A 60 -0.94 -9.90 14.03
C VAL A 60 -0.95 -8.44 13.62
N ARG A 61 -0.69 -7.53 14.56
CA ARG A 61 -0.68 -6.08 14.32
C ARG A 61 0.45 -5.63 13.39
N PHE A 62 1.60 -6.32 13.35
CA PHE A 62 2.67 -6.01 12.39
C PHE A 62 2.20 -6.08 10.93
N PHE A 63 1.22 -6.92 10.64
CA PHE A 63 0.63 -7.05 9.32
C PHE A 63 -0.77 -6.43 9.22
N GLY A 64 -1.53 -6.47 10.32
CA GLY A 64 -2.93 -6.07 10.35
C GLY A 64 -3.15 -4.55 10.23
N HIS A 65 -2.18 -3.74 10.65
CA HIS A 65 -2.35 -2.29 10.72
C HIS A 65 -2.62 -1.65 9.35
N VAL A 66 -2.15 -2.24 8.25
CA VAL A 66 -2.39 -1.72 6.90
C VAL A 66 -3.84 -1.85 6.44
N PHE A 67 -4.64 -2.69 7.11
CA PHE A 67 -6.06 -2.83 6.84
C PHE A 67 -6.93 -1.85 7.65
N GLY A 68 -6.42 -1.32 8.78
CA GLY A 68 -7.13 -0.40 9.64
C GLY A 68 -7.27 0.99 9.04
N HIS A 69 -8.42 1.64 9.25
CA HIS A 69 -8.64 3.02 8.85
C HIS A 69 -9.38 3.78 9.95
N ALA A 70 -8.94 5.01 10.24
CA ALA A 70 -9.50 5.84 11.30
C ALA A 70 -10.85 6.46 10.90
N SER A 71 -11.05 6.72 9.60
CA SER A 71 -12.24 7.39 9.07
C SER A 71 -12.55 6.94 7.65
N TRP A 72 -13.76 7.26 7.18
CA TRP A 72 -14.15 7.06 5.79
C TRP A 72 -13.25 7.83 4.81
N GLU A 73 -12.89 9.05 5.14
CA GLU A 73 -12.00 9.88 4.32
C GLU A 73 -10.62 9.21 4.16
N HIS A 74 -10.05 8.73 5.28
CA HIS A 74 -8.77 8.02 5.28
C HIS A 74 -8.84 6.74 4.42
N PHE A 75 -9.92 5.97 4.53
CA PHE A 75 -10.15 4.78 3.71
C PHE A 75 -10.27 5.13 2.22
N ILE A 76 -11.15 6.07 1.86
CA ILE A 76 -11.40 6.44 0.46
C ILE A 76 -10.11 6.93 -0.20
N ASN A 77 -9.35 7.79 0.47
CA ASN A 77 -8.09 8.32 -0.06
C ASN A 77 -7.07 7.20 -0.35
N ASN A 78 -6.93 6.23 0.54
CA ASN A 78 -6.05 5.09 0.31
C ASN A 78 -6.56 4.17 -0.80
N MET A 79 -7.86 3.81 -0.77
CA MET A 79 -8.44 2.87 -1.73
C MET A 79 -8.46 3.42 -3.16
N MET A 80 -8.58 4.73 -3.32
CA MET A 80 -8.48 5.37 -4.63
C MET A 80 -7.12 5.09 -5.30
N TYR A 81 -6.01 5.24 -4.58
CA TYR A 81 -4.68 4.91 -5.10
C TYR A 81 -4.47 3.42 -5.27
N ILE A 82 -4.92 2.59 -4.33
CA ILE A 82 -4.81 1.13 -4.43
C ILE A 82 -5.57 0.61 -5.66
N LEU A 83 -6.79 1.09 -5.92
CA LEU A 83 -7.58 0.68 -7.08
C LEU A 83 -7.04 1.24 -8.40
N LEU A 84 -6.37 2.40 -8.38
CA LEU A 84 -5.76 2.99 -9.56
C LEU A 84 -4.48 2.26 -9.96
N LEU A 85 -3.59 2.00 -9.00
CA LEU A 85 -2.24 1.48 -9.26
C LEU A 85 -2.18 -0.04 -9.15
N GLY A 86 -2.92 -0.62 -8.20
CA GLY A 86 -2.86 -2.04 -7.87
C GLY A 86 -3.12 -2.96 -9.06
N PRO A 87 -4.17 -2.77 -9.87
CA PRO A 87 -4.44 -3.63 -11.02
C PRO A 87 -3.30 -3.61 -12.05
N LEU A 88 -2.71 -2.45 -12.31
CA LEU A 88 -1.58 -2.31 -13.24
C LEU A 88 -0.33 -3.02 -12.73
N LEU A 89 -0.08 -2.93 -11.43
CA LEU A 89 1.06 -3.59 -10.79
C LEU A 89 0.84 -5.10 -10.69
N GLU A 90 -0.38 -5.55 -10.37
CA GLU A 90 -0.71 -6.95 -10.28
C GLU A 90 -0.66 -7.65 -11.66
N GLU A 91 -1.05 -6.95 -12.74
CA GLU A 91 -0.88 -7.42 -14.11
C GLU A 91 0.61 -7.55 -14.47
N LYS A 92 1.43 -6.59 -14.08
CA LYS A 92 2.86 -6.57 -14.41
C LYS A 92 3.70 -7.57 -13.63
N TYR A 93 3.55 -7.58 -12.30
CA TYR A 93 4.41 -8.33 -11.39
C TYR A 93 3.79 -9.68 -10.97
N GLY A 94 2.48 -9.80 -11.10
CA GLY A 94 1.75 -11.00 -10.70
C GLY A 94 1.28 -10.93 -9.24
N LYS A 95 0.31 -11.80 -8.93
CA LYS A 95 -0.37 -11.84 -7.63
C LYS A 95 0.56 -12.14 -6.45
N TYR A 96 1.54 -13.02 -6.63
CA TYR A 96 2.44 -13.42 -5.54
C TYR A 96 3.36 -12.28 -5.14
N ASP A 97 3.91 -11.57 -6.11
CA ASP A 97 4.79 -10.42 -5.87
C ASP A 97 4.02 -9.28 -5.21
N MET A 98 2.76 -9.06 -5.60
CA MET A 98 1.90 -8.07 -4.95
C MET A 98 1.64 -8.41 -3.48
N ILE A 99 1.38 -9.69 -3.15
CA ILE A 99 1.24 -10.13 -1.75
C ILE A 99 2.55 -9.87 -0.98
N ILE A 100 3.70 -10.19 -1.57
CA ILE A 100 5.01 -9.98 -0.95
C ILE A 100 5.25 -8.49 -0.69
N VAL A 101 5.01 -7.61 -1.67
CA VAL A 101 5.17 -6.16 -1.50
C VAL A 101 4.30 -5.63 -0.37
N ILE A 102 3.02 -6.02 -0.33
CA ILE A 102 2.09 -5.61 0.73
C ILE A 102 2.58 -6.12 2.09
N ALA A 103 2.92 -7.40 2.20
CA ALA A 103 3.33 -8.02 3.46
C ALA A 103 4.65 -7.44 3.99
N VAL A 104 5.66 -7.27 3.12
CA VAL A 104 6.95 -6.68 3.50
C VAL A 104 6.77 -5.22 3.91
N THR A 105 5.98 -4.44 3.17
CA THR A 105 5.67 -3.06 3.55
C THR A 105 5.00 -2.99 4.91
N ALA A 106 3.96 -3.81 5.14
CA ALA A 106 3.27 -3.88 6.42
C ALA A 106 4.23 -4.23 7.55
N PHE A 107 5.00 -5.30 7.40
CA PHE A 107 5.93 -5.74 8.42
C PHE A 107 6.99 -4.67 8.76
N VAL A 108 7.64 -4.09 7.75
CA VAL A 108 8.72 -3.12 7.97
C VAL A 108 8.19 -1.84 8.59
N THR A 109 7.07 -1.29 8.09
CA THR A 109 6.46 -0.08 8.67
C THR A 109 5.96 -0.32 10.08
N GLY A 110 5.31 -1.47 10.33
CA GLY A 110 4.85 -1.87 11.66
C GLY A 110 5.99 -2.07 12.65
N LEU A 111 7.08 -2.73 12.22
CA LEU A 111 8.26 -2.96 13.07
C LEU A 111 8.96 -1.64 13.44
N ILE A 112 9.13 -0.74 12.48
CA ILE A 112 9.75 0.56 12.72
C ILE A 112 8.88 1.38 13.70
N ASN A 113 7.55 1.41 13.49
CA ASN A 113 6.67 2.07 14.46
C ASN A 113 6.79 1.45 15.85
N PHE A 114 6.78 0.13 15.94
CA PHE A 114 6.89 -0.58 17.21
C PHE A 114 8.19 -0.26 17.97
N ILE A 115 9.33 -0.12 17.26
CA ILE A 115 10.64 0.14 17.87
C ILE A 115 10.81 1.61 18.24
N PHE A 116 10.49 2.52 17.33
CA PHE A 116 10.88 3.93 17.45
C PHE A 116 9.76 4.83 17.95
N PHE A 117 8.49 4.40 17.86
CA PHE A 117 7.33 5.23 18.22
C PHE A 117 6.39 4.55 19.23
N PRO A 118 6.87 4.28 20.46
CA PRO A 118 6.16 3.42 21.43
C PRO A 118 4.79 3.97 21.87
N HIS A 119 4.55 5.28 21.74
CA HIS A 119 3.33 5.94 22.18
C HIS A 119 2.34 6.21 21.05
N ILE A 120 2.61 5.70 19.84
CA ILE A 120 1.82 6.00 18.66
C ILE A 120 1.21 4.74 18.09
N GLN A 121 -0.09 4.85 17.85
CA GLN A 121 -0.84 3.86 17.10
C GLN A 121 -0.77 4.16 15.61
N LEU A 122 -0.05 3.33 14.86
CA LEU A 122 -0.02 3.39 13.41
C LEU A 122 -1.10 2.49 12.83
N LEU A 123 -1.91 3.03 11.91
CA LEU A 123 -2.87 2.30 11.09
C LEU A 123 -3.07 2.99 9.74
N GLY A 124 -3.38 2.21 8.71
CA GLY A 124 -3.66 2.72 7.37
C GLY A 124 -2.86 2.04 6.28
N ALA A 125 -3.45 1.99 5.09
CA ALA A 125 -2.82 1.43 3.89
C ALA A 125 -1.80 2.37 3.25
N SER A 126 -1.57 3.57 3.78
CA SER A 126 -0.77 4.61 3.14
C SER A 126 0.67 4.17 2.84
N GLY A 127 1.32 3.41 3.73
CA GLY A 127 2.63 2.81 3.44
C GLY A 127 2.62 1.93 2.18
N VAL A 128 1.56 1.14 1.97
CA VAL A 128 1.36 0.32 0.77
C VAL A 128 1.07 1.19 -0.45
N VAL A 129 0.26 2.24 -0.30
CA VAL A 129 0.01 3.23 -1.38
C VAL A 129 1.33 3.79 -1.88
N PHE A 130 2.21 4.19 -0.98
CA PHE A 130 3.49 4.77 -1.36
C PHE A 130 4.46 3.73 -1.95
N ALA A 131 4.44 2.51 -1.47
CA ALA A 131 5.13 1.41 -2.14
C ALA A 131 4.64 1.24 -3.59
N PHE A 132 3.33 1.29 -3.82
CA PHE A 132 2.75 1.17 -5.16
C PHE A 132 3.10 2.36 -6.07
N ILE A 133 3.09 3.60 -5.55
CA ILE A 133 3.48 4.80 -6.29
C ILE A 133 4.92 4.66 -6.80
N LEU A 134 5.86 4.33 -5.93
CA LEU A 134 7.26 4.19 -6.32
C LEU A 134 7.46 2.96 -7.23
N LEU A 135 6.81 1.83 -6.93
CA LEU A 135 6.88 0.63 -7.76
C LEU A 135 6.31 0.87 -9.16
N SER A 136 5.23 1.64 -9.30
CA SER A 136 4.62 1.97 -10.59
C SER A 136 5.57 2.73 -11.51
N SER A 137 6.47 3.54 -10.93
CA SER A 137 7.49 4.28 -11.68
C SER A 137 8.53 3.36 -12.33
N PHE A 138 8.62 2.09 -11.88
CA PHE A 138 9.42 1.05 -12.52
C PHE A 138 8.66 0.24 -13.57
N ALA A 139 7.39 0.50 -13.79
CA ALA A 139 6.57 -0.30 -14.70
C ALA A 139 7.15 -0.39 -16.12
N ASN A 140 7.81 0.65 -16.61
CA ASN A 140 8.46 0.70 -17.92
C ASN A 140 9.99 0.71 -17.84
N PHE A 141 10.56 0.17 -16.76
CA PHE A 141 12.00 0.17 -16.55
C PHE A 141 12.70 -0.69 -17.60
N GLN A 142 13.66 -0.10 -18.31
CA GLN A 142 14.56 -0.80 -19.20
C GLN A 142 15.87 -1.11 -18.45
N SER A 143 16.38 -2.31 -18.62
CA SER A 143 17.61 -2.77 -17.98
C SER A 143 18.78 -1.75 -18.10
N GLY A 144 19.34 -1.36 -16.97
CA GLY A 144 20.47 -0.44 -16.90
C GLY A 144 20.14 1.05 -17.00
N LYS A 145 18.84 1.42 -17.07
CA LYS A 145 18.43 2.84 -17.16
C LYS A 145 17.45 3.15 -16.03
N ILE A 146 17.64 4.23 -15.29
CA ILE A 146 16.70 4.71 -14.30
C ILE A 146 15.70 5.64 -15.00
N PRO A 147 14.38 5.39 -14.92
CA PRO A 147 13.39 6.27 -15.54
C PRO A 147 13.41 7.67 -14.91
N VAL A 148 13.38 8.70 -15.74
CA VAL A 148 13.26 10.09 -15.24
C VAL A 148 11.98 10.28 -14.43
N THR A 149 10.90 9.61 -14.80
CA THR A 149 9.63 9.63 -14.03
C THR A 149 9.82 9.10 -12.62
N PHE A 150 10.60 8.04 -12.42
CA PHE A 150 10.94 7.57 -11.07
C PHE A 150 11.68 8.64 -10.26
N ILE A 151 12.69 9.28 -10.87
CA ILE A 151 13.46 10.34 -10.18
C ILE A 151 12.55 11.49 -9.77
N LEU A 152 11.68 11.96 -10.69
CA LEU A 152 10.76 13.06 -10.42
C LEU A 152 9.73 12.70 -9.35
N VAL A 153 9.10 11.52 -9.44
CA VAL A 153 8.14 11.06 -8.43
C VAL A 153 8.81 10.92 -7.06
N ALA A 154 10.00 10.32 -7.01
CA ALA A 154 10.76 10.17 -5.76
C ALA A 154 11.12 11.54 -5.15
N LEU A 155 11.60 12.50 -5.95
CA LEU A 155 11.96 13.84 -5.48
C LEU A 155 10.75 14.62 -4.97
N ILE A 156 9.66 14.66 -5.74
CA ILE A 156 8.42 15.34 -5.33
C ILE A 156 7.89 14.70 -4.05
N TYR A 157 7.86 13.39 -4.02
CA TYR A 157 7.33 12.62 -2.92
C TYR A 157 8.16 12.80 -1.63
N ILE A 158 9.46 12.56 -1.67
CA ILE A 158 10.35 12.73 -0.52
C ILE A 158 10.35 14.19 -0.08
N GLY A 159 10.39 15.13 -1.03
CA GLY A 159 10.31 16.56 -0.73
C GLY A 159 9.04 16.94 0.01
N GLN A 160 7.90 16.39 -0.39
CA GLN A 160 6.62 16.60 0.30
C GLN A 160 6.62 16.00 1.71
N GLN A 161 7.16 14.78 1.88
CA GLN A 161 7.24 14.15 3.21
C GLN A 161 8.16 14.95 4.15
N ILE A 162 9.32 15.42 3.66
CA ILE A 162 10.22 16.28 4.45
C ILE A 162 9.53 17.60 4.81
N TYR A 163 8.87 18.24 3.85
CA TYR A 163 8.13 19.48 4.08
C TYR A 163 7.06 19.28 5.17
N ASN A 164 6.24 18.26 5.03
CA ASN A 164 5.20 17.94 6.02
C ASN A 164 5.82 17.61 7.39
N GLY A 165 6.90 16.83 7.44
CA GLY A 165 7.58 16.46 8.67
C GLY A 165 8.20 17.63 9.41
N VAL A 166 8.63 18.67 8.69
CA VAL A 166 9.21 19.91 9.29
C VAL A 166 8.13 20.89 9.74
N PHE A 167 7.05 21.02 8.96
CA PHE A 167 6.06 22.08 9.14
C PHE A 167 4.70 21.59 9.67
N ALA A 168 4.42 20.28 9.62
CA ALA A 168 3.22 19.70 10.20
C ALA A 168 3.52 18.99 11.52
N SER A 169 2.57 18.99 12.45
CA SER A 169 2.72 18.45 13.80
C SER A 169 2.74 16.93 13.90
N ASN A 170 2.86 16.19 12.78
CA ASN A 170 2.63 14.73 12.77
C ASN A 170 3.71 13.98 11.96
N ASN A 171 4.93 13.92 12.51
CA ASN A 171 6.13 13.39 11.85
C ASN A 171 6.13 11.86 11.57
N ILE A 172 5.16 11.09 12.06
CA ILE A 172 5.20 9.63 12.05
C ILE A 172 4.59 9.06 10.79
N SER A 173 3.50 9.66 10.35
CA SER A 173 2.85 9.35 9.08
C SER A 173 3.87 9.46 7.93
N GLU A 174 4.68 10.52 7.96
CA GLU A 174 5.66 10.85 6.92
C GLU A 174 6.78 9.80 6.84
N LEU A 175 7.29 9.35 7.98
CA LEU A 175 8.31 8.31 8.00
C LEU A 175 7.76 6.97 7.46
N THR A 176 6.54 6.61 7.81
CA THR A 176 5.88 5.39 7.29
C THR A 176 5.74 5.44 5.77
N HIS A 177 5.41 6.60 5.23
CA HIS A 177 5.34 6.84 3.80
C HIS A 177 6.70 6.64 3.14
N ILE A 178 7.75 7.29 3.65
CA ILE A 178 9.12 7.15 3.12
C ILE A 178 9.55 5.69 3.12
N ILE A 179 9.28 4.95 4.19
CA ILE A 179 9.62 3.52 4.30
C ILE A 179 8.85 2.71 3.25
N GLY A 180 7.55 2.96 3.08
CA GLY A 180 6.76 2.32 2.03
C GLY A 180 7.37 2.55 0.64
N GLY A 181 7.73 3.79 0.34
CA GLY A 181 8.41 4.15 -0.90
C GLY A 181 9.75 3.42 -1.10
N ILE A 182 10.57 3.29 -0.04
CA ILE A 182 11.84 2.54 -0.08
C ILE A 182 11.58 1.06 -0.39
N VAL A 183 10.60 0.43 0.26
CA VAL A 183 10.24 -0.98 0.01
C VAL A 183 9.80 -1.17 -1.45
N GLY A 184 8.91 -0.32 -1.96
CA GLY A 184 8.46 -0.37 -3.36
C GLY A 184 9.61 -0.18 -4.36
N SER A 185 10.51 0.77 -4.08
CA SER A 185 11.69 1.01 -4.90
C SER A 185 12.65 -0.18 -4.91
N ALA A 186 12.96 -0.74 -3.73
CA ALA A 186 13.85 -1.89 -3.58
C ALA A 186 13.30 -3.11 -4.34
N PHE A 187 12.00 -3.36 -4.24
CA PHE A 187 11.33 -4.42 -4.97
C PHE A 187 11.41 -4.19 -6.49
N GLY A 188 11.10 -2.97 -6.95
CA GLY A 188 11.20 -2.62 -8.37
C GLY A 188 12.59 -2.81 -8.97
N PHE A 189 13.65 -2.47 -8.22
CA PHE A 189 15.02 -2.72 -8.63
C PHE A 189 15.38 -4.21 -8.64
N ALA A 190 14.93 -4.98 -7.64
CA ALA A 190 15.21 -6.42 -7.54
C ALA A 190 14.58 -7.17 -8.73
N GLU A 191 13.31 -6.93 -9.00
CA GLU A 191 12.57 -7.57 -10.10
C GLU A 191 13.20 -7.29 -11.49
N ASN A 192 13.73 -6.08 -11.69
CA ASN A 192 14.39 -5.74 -12.94
C ASN A 192 15.76 -6.38 -13.12
N LYS A 193 16.40 -6.89 -12.05
CA LYS A 193 17.65 -7.67 -12.13
C LYS A 193 17.37 -9.15 -12.43
N ILE A 194 16.28 -9.71 -11.91
CA ILE A 194 15.96 -11.14 -12.02
C ILE A 194 15.48 -11.50 -13.43
N LYS A 195 14.84 -10.57 -14.14
CA LYS A 195 14.33 -10.78 -15.52
C LYS A 195 15.41 -10.58 -16.60
N ARG A 196 16.68 -10.61 -16.24
CA ARG A 196 17.85 -10.74 -17.13
C ARG A 196 18.25 -12.20 -17.27
#